data_2febaa4754e3bec077cc2a94bdd1f765
#
_entry.id   2febaa4754e3bec077cc2a94bdd1f765
#
_cell.length_a   1.000
_cell.length_b   1.000
_cell.length_c   1.000
_cell.angle_alpha   90.00
_cell.angle_beta   90.00
_cell.angle_gamma   90.00
#
_symmetry.space_group_name_H-M   'P 1'
#
loop_
_entity.id
_entity.type
_entity.pdbx_description
1 polymer ?
#
loop_
_entity_poly.entity_id
_entity_poly.type
_entity_poly.pdbx_seq_one_letter_code
_entity_poly.pdbx_strand_id
1 'polypeptide(L)'
;AIPRQPLSMNQTTSRYSEAGVDIDKGNLFVSRIKSIVADTHRRGVLTDIGGFSGLFAIGNENLKNPVLIASTDGVGTKLAIAKLCNKHDTIGIDLVAMCANDVIVSGAKPLFFLDYFASSTLDLEVATDVVRGIAAGCKLANCSLIGGETAEMPGLYQPGDYDLAGFVVGIGERDALIDGSDIAVGNRIIGLASSGIHSNGYSLVRKVFFEEQGHSVDDHIESLGCTVGEELLRPTRIYVESLLNVLRRQRINGLVHITGGGFIDNIPRILPAGCDAHIQIGSWPVPPVFSYLQEKGNIAATEMFRTFNMGIGMMAIVPESSVEDLLHQLKAHGDLKGTGHTSSPSDETIP
;
A
#
# COMPACT_ATOMS: atom_id res chain seq x y z
N ALA A 1 -20.35 40.25 -11.95
CA ALA A 1 -20.91 39.07 -11.28
C ALA A 1 -21.22 38.02 -12.36
N ILE A 2 -20.59 36.86 -12.30
CA ILE A 2 -20.87 35.73 -13.20
C ILE A 2 -22.20 35.13 -12.72
N PRO A 3 -23.25 35.04 -13.56
CA PRO A 3 -24.52 34.48 -13.12
C PRO A 3 -24.40 32.97 -12.80
N ARG A 4 -25.01 32.57 -11.69
CA ARG A 4 -25.13 31.15 -11.27
C ARG A 4 -26.26 30.38 -11.99
N GLN A 5 -26.77 30.87 -13.10
CA GLN A 5 -27.77 30.11 -13.88
C GLN A 5 -27.05 29.16 -14.84
N PRO A 6 -27.51 27.91 -14.95
CA PRO A 6 -27.00 27.02 -15.98
C PRO A 6 -27.42 27.58 -17.36
N LEU A 7 -26.45 27.88 -18.19
CA LEU A 7 -26.66 28.12 -19.60
C LEU A 7 -27.28 26.84 -20.16
N SER A 8 -28.47 26.93 -20.77
CA SER A 8 -29.05 25.82 -21.53
C SER A 8 -28.13 25.54 -22.71
N MET A 9 -27.23 24.59 -22.56
CA MET A 9 -26.37 24.14 -23.67
C MET A 9 -27.19 23.19 -24.54
N ASN A 10 -27.42 23.54 -25.81
CA ASN A 10 -27.61 22.56 -26.85
C ASN A 10 -26.44 21.57 -26.78
N GLN A 11 -26.71 20.27 -26.86
CA GLN A 11 -25.70 19.18 -26.87
C GLN A 11 -24.81 19.22 -28.13
N THR A 12 -24.02 20.26 -28.29
CA THR A 12 -22.88 20.25 -29.18
C THR A 12 -21.67 19.82 -28.34
N THR A 13 -21.08 18.68 -28.64
CA THR A 13 -19.79 18.25 -28.06
C THR A 13 -18.84 19.44 -28.05
N SER A 14 -18.26 19.76 -26.89
CA SER A 14 -17.32 20.89 -26.82
C SER A 14 -16.05 20.51 -27.57
N ARG A 15 -15.38 21.48 -28.21
CA ARG A 15 -14.09 21.23 -28.85
C ARG A 15 -13.05 20.63 -27.91
N TYR A 16 -13.17 20.90 -26.62
CA TYR A 16 -12.29 20.34 -25.58
C TYR A 16 -12.59 18.84 -25.34
N SER A 17 -13.86 18.45 -25.38
CA SER A 17 -14.27 17.05 -25.34
C SER A 17 -13.81 16.28 -26.60
N GLU A 18 -13.87 16.92 -27.78
CA GLU A 18 -13.33 16.34 -29.01
C GLU A 18 -11.81 16.14 -28.94
N ALA A 19 -11.11 16.97 -28.16
CA ALA A 19 -9.68 16.84 -27.89
C ALA A 19 -9.35 15.79 -26.80
N GLY A 20 -10.37 15.11 -26.23
CA GLY A 20 -10.21 14.00 -25.28
C GLY A 20 -10.33 14.36 -23.81
N VAL A 21 -10.77 15.60 -23.46
CA VAL A 21 -10.98 16.05 -22.07
C VAL A 21 -12.43 16.50 -21.88
N ASP A 22 -13.16 15.81 -21.00
CA ASP A 22 -14.59 16.04 -20.76
C ASP A 22 -14.86 16.57 -19.34
N ILE A 23 -15.06 17.91 -19.24
CA ILE A 23 -15.31 18.60 -17.97
C ILE A 23 -16.61 18.10 -17.30
N ASP A 24 -17.66 17.84 -18.08
CA ASP A 24 -18.95 17.40 -17.51
C ASP A 24 -18.82 15.98 -16.93
N LYS A 25 -18.04 15.13 -17.59
CA LYS A 25 -17.71 13.80 -17.11
C LYS A 25 -16.87 13.85 -15.82
N GLY A 26 -15.90 14.76 -15.74
CA GLY A 26 -15.14 15.02 -14.51
C GLY A 26 -16.04 15.47 -13.36
N ASN A 27 -16.98 16.41 -13.60
CA ASN A 27 -17.95 16.85 -12.59
C ASN A 27 -18.87 15.72 -12.13
N LEU A 28 -19.31 14.87 -13.06
CA LEU A 28 -20.12 13.70 -12.74
C LEU A 28 -19.33 12.69 -11.89
N PHE A 29 -18.05 12.47 -12.22
CA PHE A 29 -17.17 11.62 -11.42
C PHE A 29 -17.06 12.11 -9.96
N VAL A 30 -16.74 13.39 -9.74
CA VAL A 30 -16.68 13.98 -8.39
C VAL A 30 -18.00 13.78 -7.65
N SER A 31 -19.15 13.97 -8.32
CA SER A 31 -20.46 13.73 -7.71
C SER A 31 -20.65 12.27 -7.28
N ARG A 32 -20.22 11.29 -8.11
CA ARG A 32 -20.33 9.86 -7.81
C ARG A 32 -19.49 9.42 -6.63
N ILE A 33 -18.27 9.93 -6.49
CA ILE A 33 -17.35 9.52 -5.42
C ILE A 33 -17.61 10.23 -4.09
N LYS A 34 -18.43 11.28 -4.06
CA LYS A 34 -18.63 12.13 -2.88
C LYS A 34 -19.05 11.36 -1.63
N SER A 35 -20.00 10.43 -1.77
CA SER A 35 -20.44 9.59 -0.65
C SER A 35 -19.35 8.57 -0.24
N ILE A 36 -18.64 8.01 -1.20
CA ILE A 36 -17.56 7.03 -0.97
C ILE A 36 -16.44 7.67 -0.14
N VAL A 37 -16.07 8.90 -0.50
CA VAL A 37 -15.03 9.69 0.20
C VAL A 37 -15.52 10.08 1.60
N ALA A 38 -16.76 10.59 1.72
CA ALA A 38 -17.35 10.98 3.00
C ALA A 38 -17.39 9.83 4.02
N ASP A 39 -17.57 8.59 3.57
CA ASP A 39 -17.53 7.38 4.42
C ASP A 39 -16.16 7.12 5.08
N THR A 40 -15.10 7.77 4.61
CA THR A 40 -13.76 7.70 5.21
C THR A 40 -13.52 8.80 6.24
N HIS A 41 -14.36 9.84 6.27
CA HIS A 41 -14.15 11.03 7.07
C HIS A 41 -14.14 10.72 8.56
N ARG A 42 -13.17 11.28 9.26
CA ARG A 42 -12.96 11.16 10.70
C ARG A 42 -12.94 12.52 11.36
N ARG A 43 -12.88 12.51 12.67
CA ARG A 43 -12.66 13.73 13.45
C ARG A 43 -11.38 14.40 12.99
N GLY A 44 -11.47 15.66 12.59
CA GLY A 44 -10.37 16.43 12.00
C GLY A 44 -10.65 16.88 10.59
N VAL A 45 -11.43 16.16 9.80
CA VAL A 45 -11.85 16.62 8.46
C VAL A 45 -12.79 17.80 8.60
N LEU A 46 -12.48 18.90 7.91
CA LEU A 46 -13.21 20.16 7.98
C LEU A 46 -13.96 20.52 6.68
N THR A 47 -13.66 19.84 5.59
CA THR A 47 -14.24 20.10 4.27
C THR A 47 -14.62 18.82 3.55
N ASP A 48 -15.69 18.90 2.75
CA ASP A 48 -16.00 17.89 1.74
C ASP A 48 -15.08 18.05 0.51
N ILE A 49 -15.02 17.02 -0.35
CA ILE A 49 -14.34 17.08 -1.65
C ILE A 49 -15.08 18.00 -2.64
N GLY A 50 -14.34 18.50 -3.63
CA GLY A 50 -14.83 19.41 -4.68
C GLY A 50 -14.48 20.87 -4.45
N GLY A 51 -13.75 21.20 -3.38
CA GLY A 51 -13.08 22.49 -3.17
C GLY A 51 -11.66 22.50 -3.75
N PHE A 52 -10.94 23.61 -3.57
CA PHE A 52 -9.54 23.71 -4.02
C PHE A 52 -8.55 22.94 -3.14
N SER A 53 -8.93 22.61 -1.90
CA SER A 53 -8.07 21.90 -0.95
C SER A 53 -8.88 21.15 0.09
N GLY A 54 -8.33 20.04 0.62
CA GLY A 54 -8.81 19.39 1.82
C GLY A 54 -8.26 20.07 3.08
N LEU A 55 -9.10 20.30 4.08
CA LEU A 55 -8.70 20.86 5.37
C LEU A 55 -8.81 19.83 6.47
N PHE A 56 -7.74 19.70 7.28
CA PHE A 56 -7.68 18.78 8.39
C PHE A 56 -7.17 19.45 9.67
N ALA A 57 -7.92 19.33 10.77
CA ALA A 57 -7.56 19.89 12.07
C ALA A 57 -6.75 18.89 12.90
N ILE A 58 -5.53 19.25 13.29
CA ILE A 58 -4.61 18.39 14.08
C ILE A 58 -4.76 18.58 15.60
N GLY A 59 -5.52 19.57 16.07
CA GLY A 59 -5.65 19.93 17.49
C GLY A 59 -6.31 18.88 18.40
N ASN A 60 -6.72 17.75 17.85
CA ASN A 60 -7.36 16.66 18.60
C ASN A 60 -6.41 15.50 18.96
N GLU A 61 -5.12 15.57 18.60
CA GLU A 61 -4.22 14.42 18.69
C GLU A 61 -3.46 14.32 20.02
N ASN A 62 -3.68 15.24 20.98
CA ASN A 62 -3.11 15.22 22.35
C ASN A 62 -1.60 14.93 22.42
N LEU A 63 -0.82 15.46 21.46
CA LEU A 63 0.63 15.33 21.40
C LEU A 63 1.30 16.59 21.99
N LYS A 64 2.46 16.39 22.67
CA LYS A 64 3.24 17.48 23.24
C LYS A 64 4.13 18.16 22.21
N ASN A 65 4.83 17.34 21.44
CA ASN A 65 5.76 17.75 20.37
C ASN A 65 5.38 17.06 19.06
N PRO A 66 4.26 17.43 18.39
CA PRO A 66 3.80 16.76 17.20
C PRO A 66 4.78 16.94 16.04
N VAL A 67 5.03 15.85 15.31
CA VAL A 67 5.78 15.81 14.04
C VAL A 67 4.86 15.25 12.97
N LEU A 68 4.83 15.90 11.81
CA LEU A 68 4.14 15.38 10.63
C LEU A 68 5.10 14.47 9.86
N ILE A 69 4.60 13.32 9.47
CA ILE A 69 5.29 12.32 8.65
C ILE A 69 4.49 12.19 7.35
N ALA A 70 5.15 12.24 6.21
CA ALA A 70 4.50 12.10 4.92
C ALA A 70 5.22 11.05 4.07
N SER A 71 4.44 10.30 3.30
CA SER A 71 4.93 9.38 2.30
C SER A 71 4.13 9.51 1.02
N THR A 72 4.75 9.19 -0.10
CA THR A 72 4.12 9.11 -1.42
C THR A 72 4.62 7.86 -2.13
N ASP A 73 3.70 7.16 -2.77
CA ASP A 73 4.01 5.97 -3.56
C ASP A 73 2.96 5.77 -4.66
N GLY A 74 3.25 4.87 -5.59
CA GLY A 74 2.35 4.39 -6.62
C GLY A 74 2.00 2.92 -6.43
N VAL A 75 1.24 2.37 -7.39
CA VAL A 75 0.95 0.93 -7.45
C VAL A 75 1.91 0.21 -8.40
N GLY A 76 2.39 0.93 -9.40
CA GLY A 76 3.29 0.37 -10.41
C GLY A 76 2.59 -0.60 -11.37
N THR A 77 3.35 -1.55 -11.90
CA THR A 77 2.88 -2.41 -13.01
C THR A 77 1.84 -3.46 -12.62
N LYS A 78 1.44 -3.55 -11.35
CA LYS A 78 0.25 -4.30 -10.91
C LYS A 78 -1.03 -3.75 -11.56
N LEU A 79 -1.06 -2.45 -11.91
CA LEU A 79 -2.16 -1.83 -12.67
C LEU A 79 -2.48 -2.57 -13.98
N ALA A 80 -1.46 -3.13 -14.64
CA ALA A 80 -1.67 -3.93 -15.85
C ALA A 80 -2.45 -5.23 -15.58
N ILE A 81 -2.30 -5.82 -14.39
CA ILE A 81 -3.09 -6.99 -13.99
C ILE A 81 -4.56 -6.58 -13.76
N ALA A 82 -4.80 -5.45 -13.09
CA ALA A 82 -6.15 -4.93 -12.90
C ALA A 82 -6.88 -4.72 -14.24
N LYS A 83 -6.16 -4.19 -15.23
CA LYS A 83 -6.66 -4.01 -16.60
C LYS A 83 -6.95 -5.35 -17.28
N LEU A 84 -6.03 -6.32 -17.20
CA LEU A 84 -6.22 -7.65 -17.80
C LEU A 84 -7.42 -8.40 -17.20
N CYS A 85 -7.64 -8.27 -15.88
CA CYS A 85 -8.76 -8.88 -15.17
C CYS A 85 -10.06 -8.06 -15.27
N ASN A 86 -10.02 -6.85 -15.83
CA ASN A 86 -11.10 -5.86 -15.76
C ASN A 86 -11.65 -5.71 -14.32
N LYS A 87 -10.74 -5.65 -13.32
CA LYS A 87 -11.07 -5.58 -11.91
C LYS A 87 -10.23 -4.50 -11.23
N HIS A 88 -10.87 -3.40 -10.83
CA HIS A 88 -10.20 -2.17 -10.41
C HIS A 88 -10.48 -1.80 -8.94
N ASP A 89 -11.41 -2.48 -8.28
CA ASP A 89 -11.89 -2.18 -6.92
C ASP A 89 -10.88 -2.52 -5.81
N THR A 90 -9.84 -3.30 -6.09
CA THR A 90 -8.81 -3.68 -5.10
C THR A 90 -7.54 -2.85 -5.19
N ILE A 91 -7.25 -2.29 -6.37
CA ILE A 91 -5.96 -1.64 -6.64
C ILE A 91 -5.74 -0.38 -5.80
N GLY A 92 -6.82 0.31 -5.41
CA GLY A 92 -6.77 1.45 -4.50
C GLY A 92 -6.34 1.06 -3.08
N ILE A 93 -6.61 -0.18 -2.65
CA ILE A 93 -6.11 -0.69 -1.36
C ILE A 93 -4.59 -0.81 -1.42
N ASP A 94 -4.03 -1.28 -2.54
CA ASP A 94 -2.58 -1.34 -2.75
C ASP A 94 -1.95 0.05 -2.63
N LEU A 95 -2.54 1.05 -3.28
CA LEU A 95 -2.05 2.43 -3.23
C LEU A 95 -1.96 2.95 -1.79
N VAL A 96 -3.04 2.80 -1.03
CA VAL A 96 -3.08 3.25 0.37
C VAL A 96 -2.10 2.45 1.23
N ALA A 97 -2.02 1.14 1.01
CA ALA A 97 -1.12 0.26 1.76
C ALA A 97 0.35 0.67 1.59
N MET A 98 0.79 0.93 0.35
CA MET A 98 2.18 1.34 0.08
C MET A 98 2.53 2.61 0.84
N CYS A 99 1.67 3.62 0.81
CA CYS A 99 1.90 4.89 1.50
C CYS A 99 1.75 4.79 3.03
N ALA A 100 0.66 4.17 3.52
CA ALA A 100 0.34 4.15 4.94
C ALA A 100 1.26 3.22 5.76
N ASN A 101 1.72 2.13 5.17
CA ASN A 101 2.72 1.27 5.79
C ASN A 101 4.08 1.97 5.95
N ASP A 102 4.45 2.87 5.04
CA ASP A 102 5.66 3.70 5.18
C ASP A 102 5.55 4.75 6.29
N VAL A 103 4.34 5.22 6.58
CA VAL A 103 4.12 6.13 7.71
C VAL A 103 4.20 5.39 9.04
N ILE A 104 3.58 4.21 9.15
CA ILE A 104 3.57 3.46 10.40
C ILE A 104 4.94 2.93 10.82
N VAL A 105 5.90 2.72 9.90
CA VAL A 105 7.25 2.31 10.29
C VAL A 105 7.98 3.33 11.15
N SER A 106 7.60 4.60 11.09
CA SER A 106 8.08 5.65 11.99
C SER A 106 7.30 5.72 13.33
N GLY A 107 6.35 4.81 13.58
CA GLY A 107 5.46 4.84 14.73
C GLY A 107 4.34 5.89 14.63
N ALA A 108 4.19 6.52 13.48
CA ALA A 108 3.21 7.58 13.27
C ALA A 108 1.82 7.04 12.88
N LYS A 109 0.78 7.76 13.28
CA LYS A 109 -0.60 7.48 12.91
C LYS A 109 -0.95 8.21 11.61
N PRO A 110 -1.39 7.53 10.54
CA PRO A 110 -1.94 8.19 9.37
C PRO A 110 -3.15 9.06 9.73
N LEU A 111 -3.23 10.26 9.18
CA LEU A 111 -4.33 11.21 9.37
C LEU A 111 -5.23 11.28 8.17
N PHE A 112 -4.64 11.62 7.03
CA PHE A 112 -5.36 11.77 5.77
C PHE A 112 -4.55 11.33 4.57
N PHE A 113 -5.29 11.07 3.50
CA PHE A 113 -4.79 10.60 2.21
C PHE A 113 -5.27 11.51 1.09
N LEU A 114 -4.45 11.67 0.07
CA LEU A 114 -4.77 12.30 -1.22
C LEU A 114 -4.34 11.35 -2.33
N ASP A 115 -5.08 11.32 -3.44
CA ASP A 115 -4.72 10.53 -4.60
C ASP A 115 -4.53 11.39 -5.85
N TYR A 116 -3.75 10.87 -6.79
CA TYR A 116 -3.65 11.37 -8.16
C TYR A 116 -4.00 10.23 -9.10
N PHE A 117 -5.09 10.40 -9.85
CA PHE A 117 -5.54 9.47 -10.87
C PHE A 117 -5.31 10.12 -12.25
N ALA A 118 -4.44 9.53 -13.06
CA ALA A 118 -4.18 9.98 -14.42
C ALA A 118 -4.56 8.90 -15.43
N SER A 119 -5.25 9.27 -16.48
CA SER A 119 -5.69 8.33 -17.53
C SER A 119 -5.61 8.95 -18.92
N SER A 120 -5.71 8.14 -19.97
CA SER A 120 -5.85 8.67 -21.33
C SER A 120 -7.16 9.42 -21.51
N THR A 121 -8.27 8.78 -21.10
CA THR A 121 -9.62 9.32 -21.03
C THR A 121 -10.29 8.74 -19.81
N LEU A 122 -11.12 9.53 -19.13
CA LEU A 122 -11.79 9.11 -17.90
C LEU A 122 -12.87 8.06 -18.20
N ASP A 123 -12.68 6.85 -17.69
CA ASP A 123 -13.72 5.85 -17.57
C ASP A 123 -14.36 5.96 -16.18
N LEU A 124 -15.64 6.30 -16.13
CA LEU A 124 -16.34 6.58 -14.88
C LEU A 124 -16.48 5.35 -13.97
N GLU A 125 -16.66 4.17 -14.55
CA GLU A 125 -16.82 2.95 -13.76
C GLU A 125 -15.47 2.52 -13.20
N VAL A 126 -14.43 2.46 -14.03
CA VAL A 126 -13.06 2.15 -13.63
C VAL A 126 -12.58 3.12 -12.53
N ALA A 127 -12.71 4.43 -12.77
CA ALA A 127 -12.28 5.44 -11.81
C ALA A 127 -13.06 5.35 -10.49
N THR A 128 -14.37 5.09 -10.55
CA THR A 128 -15.20 4.91 -9.34
C THR A 128 -14.76 3.67 -8.56
N ASP A 129 -14.46 2.56 -9.22
CA ASP A 129 -13.97 1.34 -8.57
C ASP A 129 -12.60 1.55 -7.92
N VAL A 130 -11.68 2.26 -8.60
CA VAL A 130 -10.38 2.64 -8.02
C VAL A 130 -10.58 3.45 -6.73
N VAL A 131 -11.45 4.48 -6.74
CA VAL A 131 -11.71 5.30 -5.55
C VAL A 131 -12.41 4.49 -4.44
N ARG A 132 -13.26 3.51 -4.77
CA ARG A 132 -13.78 2.57 -3.76
C ARG A 132 -12.66 1.79 -3.08
N GLY A 133 -11.70 1.30 -3.86
CA GLY A 133 -10.50 0.64 -3.34
C GLY A 133 -9.68 1.56 -2.44
N ILE A 134 -9.45 2.81 -2.86
CA ILE A 134 -8.74 3.81 -2.04
C ILE A 134 -9.50 4.06 -0.72
N ALA A 135 -10.81 4.27 -0.79
CA ALA A 135 -11.63 4.47 0.42
C ALA A 135 -11.61 3.26 1.36
N ALA A 136 -11.65 2.04 0.80
CA ALA A 136 -11.49 0.82 1.60
C ALA A 136 -10.11 0.75 2.27
N GLY A 137 -9.05 1.06 1.55
CA GLY A 137 -7.69 1.15 2.08
C GLY A 137 -7.57 2.22 3.17
N CYS A 138 -8.15 3.40 2.98
CA CYS A 138 -8.16 4.47 3.97
C CYS A 138 -8.87 4.04 5.27
N LYS A 139 -9.99 3.32 5.16
CA LYS A 139 -10.69 2.74 6.33
C LYS A 139 -9.79 1.74 7.07
N LEU A 140 -9.10 0.85 6.37
CA LEU A 140 -8.15 -0.10 6.94
C LEU A 140 -6.92 0.58 7.57
N ALA A 141 -6.44 1.65 6.96
CA ALA A 141 -5.33 2.46 7.47
C ALA A 141 -5.75 3.46 8.55
N ASN A 142 -7.03 3.52 8.88
CA ASN A 142 -7.58 4.46 9.86
C ASN A 142 -7.27 5.93 9.52
N CYS A 143 -7.31 6.31 8.24
CA CYS A 143 -7.13 7.68 7.75
C CYS A 143 -8.32 8.12 6.89
N SER A 144 -8.39 9.41 6.58
CA SER A 144 -9.47 9.99 5.78
C SER A 144 -8.99 10.35 4.38
N LEU A 145 -9.72 9.94 3.35
CA LEU A 145 -9.54 10.48 2.00
C LEU A 145 -10.18 11.88 1.98
N ILE A 146 -9.39 12.93 1.77
CA ILE A 146 -9.87 14.32 1.87
C ILE A 146 -9.78 15.11 0.57
N GLY A 147 -9.26 14.52 -0.48
CA GLY A 147 -9.11 15.13 -1.80
C GLY A 147 -8.26 14.28 -2.71
N GLY A 148 -8.05 14.78 -3.90
CA GLY A 148 -7.26 14.15 -4.94
C GLY A 148 -7.32 14.97 -6.22
N GLU A 149 -6.69 14.44 -7.27
CA GLU A 149 -6.70 15.03 -8.61
C GLU A 149 -7.03 13.93 -9.64
N THR A 150 -7.83 14.29 -10.63
CA THR A 150 -8.16 13.41 -11.75
C THR A 150 -7.80 14.11 -13.05
N ALA A 151 -6.84 13.55 -13.78
CA ALA A 151 -6.31 14.13 -15.01
C ALA A 151 -6.60 13.25 -16.23
N GLU A 152 -7.22 13.82 -17.25
CA GLU A 152 -7.30 13.22 -18.58
C GLU A 152 -6.12 13.74 -19.43
N MET A 153 -5.27 12.82 -19.87
CA MET A 153 -4.06 13.11 -20.64
C MET A 153 -4.01 12.28 -21.93
N PRO A 154 -4.89 12.61 -22.91
CA PRO A 154 -4.92 11.93 -24.19
C PRO A 154 -3.58 12.09 -24.92
N GLY A 155 -3.06 10.98 -25.47
CA GLY A 155 -1.75 10.94 -26.15
C GLY A 155 -0.55 10.71 -25.24
N LEU A 156 -0.68 10.86 -23.91
CA LEU A 156 0.36 10.48 -22.96
C LEU A 156 0.16 9.03 -22.48
N TYR A 157 -1.06 8.64 -22.17
CA TYR A 157 -1.45 7.25 -21.88
C TYR A 157 -2.15 6.61 -23.08
N GLN A 158 -1.98 5.30 -23.24
CA GLN A 158 -2.74 4.53 -24.22
C GLN A 158 -4.21 4.41 -23.79
N PRO A 159 -5.16 4.23 -24.71
CA PRO A 159 -6.57 4.03 -24.37
C PRO A 159 -6.75 2.91 -23.35
N GLY A 160 -7.47 3.21 -22.26
CA GLY A 160 -7.71 2.31 -21.14
C GLY A 160 -6.54 2.18 -20.15
N ASP A 161 -5.41 2.85 -20.35
CA ASP A 161 -4.36 2.93 -19.36
C ASP A 161 -4.61 4.08 -18.39
N TYR A 162 -4.22 3.84 -17.13
CA TYR A 162 -4.22 4.85 -16.08
C TYR A 162 -3.03 4.62 -15.14
N ASP A 163 -2.69 5.65 -14.38
CA ASP A 163 -1.68 5.62 -13.34
C ASP A 163 -2.21 6.21 -12.04
N LEU A 164 -1.64 5.77 -10.93
CA LEU A 164 -2.06 6.15 -9.59
C LEU A 164 -0.85 6.57 -8.76
N ALA A 165 -0.97 7.71 -8.09
CA ALA A 165 -0.06 8.09 -7.02
C ALA A 165 -0.86 8.45 -5.76
N GLY A 166 -0.34 8.06 -4.60
CA GLY A 166 -0.92 8.35 -3.31
C GLY A 166 -0.01 9.22 -2.47
N PHE A 167 -0.63 10.03 -1.62
CA PHE A 167 0.04 10.89 -0.64
C PHE A 167 -0.66 10.71 0.70
N VAL A 168 0.10 10.32 1.69
CA VAL A 168 -0.40 10.19 3.06
C VAL A 168 0.35 11.17 3.97
N VAL A 169 -0.38 11.77 4.89
CA VAL A 169 0.19 12.53 5.99
C VAL A 169 -0.24 11.88 7.29
N GLY A 170 0.74 11.58 8.12
CA GLY A 170 0.57 11.07 9.46
C GLY A 170 1.14 12.02 10.50
N ILE A 171 0.92 11.69 11.77
CA ILE A 171 1.41 12.45 12.92
C ILE A 171 1.97 11.51 13.97
N GLY A 172 3.05 11.92 14.61
CA GLY A 172 3.67 11.21 15.72
C GLY A 172 4.17 12.16 16.80
N GLU A 173 4.41 11.63 18.00
CA GLU A 173 5.11 12.34 19.06
C GLU A 173 6.63 12.25 18.80
N ARG A 174 7.33 13.40 18.81
CA ARG A 174 8.76 13.47 18.49
C ARG A 174 9.60 12.44 19.26
N ASP A 175 9.35 12.35 20.57
CA ASP A 175 10.13 11.50 21.47
C ASP A 175 9.72 10.01 21.42
N ALA A 176 8.71 9.66 20.59
CA ALA A 176 8.22 8.30 20.40
C ALA A 176 8.39 7.80 18.95
N LEU A 177 9.06 8.58 18.10
CA LEU A 177 9.35 8.15 16.73
C LEU A 177 10.29 6.94 16.72
N ILE A 178 10.04 6.04 15.78
CA ILE A 178 10.87 4.85 15.55
C ILE A 178 11.86 5.19 14.43
N ASP A 179 13.13 5.28 14.75
CA ASP A 179 14.22 5.61 13.83
C ASP A 179 15.35 4.56 13.82
N GLY A 180 15.19 3.48 14.60
CA GLY A 180 16.16 2.41 14.72
C GLY A 180 17.29 2.68 15.71
N SER A 181 17.37 3.86 16.33
CA SER A 181 18.44 4.20 17.27
C SER A 181 18.44 3.32 18.53
N ASP A 182 17.31 2.74 18.89
CA ASP A 182 17.16 1.82 20.03
C ASP A 182 17.47 0.34 19.65
N ILE A 183 17.80 0.04 18.39
CA ILE A 183 18.16 -1.32 17.97
C ILE A 183 19.55 -1.67 18.53
N ALA A 184 19.63 -2.83 19.17
CA ALA A 184 20.87 -3.33 19.77
C ALA A 184 21.10 -4.81 19.41
N VAL A 185 22.33 -5.25 19.50
CA VAL A 185 22.71 -6.67 19.37
C VAL A 185 21.90 -7.51 20.37
N GLY A 186 21.32 -8.61 19.91
CA GLY A 186 20.44 -9.48 20.70
C GLY A 186 18.96 -9.13 20.59
N ASN A 187 18.58 -8.07 19.86
CA ASN A 187 17.17 -7.86 19.50
C ASN A 187 16.67 -8.98 18.59
N ARG A 188 15.36 -9.23 18.62
CA ARG A 188 14.68 -10.23 17.79
C ARG A 188 13.92 -9.54 16.68
N ILE A 189 13.93 -10.15 15.50
CA ILE A 189 13.18 -9.71 14.32
C ILE A 189 11.96 -10.58 14.18
N ILE A 190 10.78 -9.97 14.24
CA ILE A 190 9.50 -10.64 14.10
C ILE A 190 8.90 -10.28 12.74
N GLY A 191 8.72 -11.28 11.88
CA GLY A 191 8.09 -11.10 10.58
C GLY A 191 6.56 -11.11 10.68
N LEU A 192 5.92 -10.11 10.08
CA LEU A 192 4.47 -10.04 9.90
C LEU A 192 4.13 -10.49 8.48
N ALA A 193 3.24 -11.49 8.38
CA ALA A 193 2.91 -12.14 7.12
C ALA A 193 2.38 -11.15 6.07
N SER A 194 2.84 -11.28 4.82
CA SER A 194 2.21 -10.63 3.67
C SER A 194 0.92 -11.34 3.25
N SER A 195 0.10 -10.69 2.45
CA SER A 195 -1.07 -11.29 1.81
C SER A 195 -0.72 -12.03 0.50
N GLY A 196 0.51 -11.87 0.01
CA GLY A 196 1.02 -12.36 -1.26
C GLY A 196 2.17 -11.47 -1.73
N ILE A 197 2.25 -11.22 -3.02
CA ILE A 197 3.33 -10.44 -3.66
C ILE A 197 3.32 -8.97 -3.19
N HIS A 198 2.16 -8.44 -2.78
CA HIS A 198 1.90 -7.02 -2.54
C HIS A 198 1.92 -6.22 -3.84
N SER A 199 2.73 -5.14 -3.94
CA SER A 199 2.73 -4.27 -5.13
C SER A 199 4.11 -4.17 -5.79
N ASN A 200 5.11 -4.93 -5.33
CA ASN A 200 6.48 -4.86 -5.86
C ASN A 200 6.83 -6.07 -6.73
N GLY A 201 7.74 -5.86 -7.69
CA GLY A 201 8.24 -6.93 -8.55
C GLY A 201 7.31 -7.33 -9.70
N TYR A 202 6.20 -6.62 -9.95
CA TYR A 202 5.18 -7.02 -10.94
C TYR A 202 5.66 -7.01 -12.39
N SER A 203 6.72 -6.30 -12.74
CA SER A 203 7.32 -6.42 -14.07
C SER A 203 7.89 -7.83 -14.28
N LEU A 204 8.58 -8.39 -13.29
CA LEU A 204 9.09 -9.75 -13.32
C LEU A 204 7.95 -10.78 -13.23
N VAL A 205 6.97 -10.56 -12.36
CA VAL A 205 5.76 -11.40 -12.25
C VAL A 205 5.07 -11.55 -13.60
N ARG A 206 4.81 -10.43 -14.28
CA ARG A 206 4.16 -10.43 -15.61
C ARG A 206 4.98 -11.17 -16.66
N LYS A 207 6.29 -10.97 -16.64
CA LYS A 207 7.19 -11.68 -17.54
C LYS A 207 7.10 -13.18 -17.33
N VAL A 208 7.19 -13.66 -16.07
CA VAL A 208 7.13 -15.09 -15.77
C VAL A 208 5.75 -15.67 -16.12
N PHE A 209 4.66 -15.10 -15.61
CA PHE A 209 3.33 -15.71 -15.79
C PHE A 209 2.83 -15.64 -17.23
N PHE A 210 2.97 -14.49 -17.90
CA PHE A 210 2.32 -14.26 -19.20
C PHE A 210 3.25 -14.46 -20.40
N GLU A 211 4.50 -13.99 -20.32
CA GLU A 211 5.41 -14.06 -21.45
C GLU A 211 6.14 -15.41 -21.52
N GLU A 212 6.62 -15.93 -20.37
CA GLU A 212 7.41 -17.18 -20.33
C GLU A 212 6.53 -18.42 -20.19
N GLN A 213 5.50 -18.38 -19.32
CA GLN A 213 4.61 -19.53 -19.10
C GLN A 213 3.35 -19.49 -19.97
N GLY A 214 3.01 -18.36 -20.58
CA GLY A 214 1.87 -18.22 -21.49
C GLY A 214 0.51 -18.30 -20.82
N HIS A 215 0.41 -18.06 -19.50
CA HIS A 215 -0.87 -18.09 -18.80
C HIS A 215 -1.77 -16.92 -19.19
N SER A 216 -3.07 -17.13 -19.06
CA SER A 216 -4.08 -16.09 -18.97
C SER A 216 -4.42 -15.77 -17.51
N VAL A 217 -5.10 -14.67 -17.25
CA VAL A 217 -5.57 -14.33 -15.88
C VAL A 217 -6.62 -15.29 -15.35
N ASP A 218 -7.34 -15.99 -16.22
CA ASP A 218 -8.40 -16.93 -15.89
C ASP A 218 -7.88 -18.35 -15.65
N ASP A 219 -6.60 -18.63 -15.94
CA ASP A 219 -6.01 -19.96 -15.75
C ASP A 219 -5.92 -20.28 -14.25
N HIS A 220 -6.47 -21.44 -13.87
CA HIS A 220 -6.35 -21.96 -12.52
C HIS A 220 -5.04 -22.75 -12.39
N ILE A 221 -4.22 -22.36 -11.39
CA ILE A 221 -2.97 -23.07 -11.08
C ILE A 221 -3.17 -23.87 -9.81
N GLU A 222 -3.06 -25.18 -9.91
CA GLU A 222 -3.31 -26.11 -8.80
C GLU A 222 -2.44 -25.81 -7.58
N SER A 223 -1.15 -25.52 -7.77
CA SER A 223 -0.23 -25.19 -6.68
C SER A 223 -0.55 -23.87 -5.97
N LEU A 224 -1.30 -22.95 -6.60
CA LEU A 224 -1.78 -21.70 -6.02
C LEU A 224 -3.18 -21.86 -5.41
N GLY A 225 -3.96 -22.84 -5.87
CA GLY A 225 -5.34 -23.08 -5.44
C GLY A 225 -6.35 -22.03 -5.89
N CYS A 226 -5.99 -21.18 -6.86
CA CYS A 226 -6.82 -20.12 -7.39
C CYS A 226 -6.39 -19.73 -8.82
N THR A 227 -7.12 -18.81 -9.47
CA THR A 227 -6.72 -18.31 -10.77
C THR A 227 -5.52 -17.37 -10.65
N VAL A 228 -4.80 -17.20 -11.78
CA VAL A 228 -3.69 -16.25 -11.87
C VAL A 228 -4.13 -14.84 -11.49
N GLY A 229 -5.27 -14.39 -12.01
CA GLY A 229 -5.81 -13.07 -11.70
C GLY A 229 -6.14 -12.90 -10.22
N GLU A 230 -6.76 -13.89 -9.57
CA GLU A 230 -7.05 -13.86 -8.13
C GLU A 230 -5.79 -13.77 -7.29
N GLU A 231 -4.75 -14.54 -7.60
CA GLU A 231 -3.47 -14.47 -6.88
C GLU A 231 -2.80 -13.10 -7.08
N LEU A 232 -2.68 -12.64 -8.31
CA LEU A 232 -1.93 -11.44 -8.65
C LEU A 232 -2.66 -10.14 -8.26
N LEU A 233 -3.98 -10.17 -8.04
CA LEU A 233 -4.75 -9.03 -7.55
C LEU A 233 -4.96 -9.03 -6.03
N ARG A 234 -4.38 -9.97 -5.28
CA ARG A 234 -4.46 -9.92 -3.80
C ARG A 234 -3.96 -8.57 -3.31
N PRO A 235 -4.79 -7.83 -2.56
CA PRO A 235 -4.38 -6.51 -2.08
C PRO A 235 -3.20 -6.60 -1.11
N THR A 236 -2.35 -5.60 -1.15
CA THR A 236 -1.29 -5.38 -0.17
C THR A 236 -1.89 -5.25 1.23
N ARG A 237 -1.33 -5.96 2.21
CA ARG A 237 -1.76 -5.88 3.60
C ARG A 237 -1.43 -4.52 4.20
N ILE A 238 -2.39 -3.94 4.92
CA ILE A 238 -2.22 -2.72 5.71
C ILE A 238 -1.97 -3.12 7.16
N TYR A 239 -0.83 -2.72 7.72
CA TYR A 239 -0.38 -3.10 9.07
C TYR A 239 -0.68 -2.04 10.13
N VAL A 240 -1.25 -0.91 9.72
CA VAL A 240 -1.39 0.30 10.54
C VAL A 240 -2.11 0.04 11.85
N GLU A 241 -3.31 -0.54 11.82
CA GLU A 241 -4.10 -0.71 13.03
C GLU A 241 -3.46 -1.69 14.02
N SER A 242 -2.95 -2.82 13.52
CA SER A 242 -2.27 -3.82 14.34
C SER A 242 -1.04 -3.22 15.04
N LEU A 243 -0.21 -2.48 14.29
CA LEU A 243 0.99 -1.86 14.85
C LEU A 243 0.68 -0.70 15.80
N LEU A 244 -0.29 0.15 15.49
CA LEU A 244 -0.71 1.21 16.42
C LEU A 244 -1.23 0.64 17.75
N ASN A 245 -1.93 -0.50 17.72
CA ASN A 245 -2.40 -1.17 18.93
C ASN A 245 -1.24 -1.72 19.77
N VAL A 246 -0.21 -2.26 19.14
CA VAL A 246 1.02 -2.69 19.81
C VAL A 246 1.75 -1.49 20.42
N LEU A 247 1.97 -0.43 19.64
CA LEU A 247 2.71 0.75 20.07
C LEU A 247 2.09 1.51 21.24
N ARG A 248 0.78 1.34 21.48
CA ARG A 248 0.12 1.86 22.69
C ARG A 248 0.50 1.13 23.97
N ARG A 249 1.04 -0.08 23.88
CA ARG A 249 1.29 -0.98 25.04
C ARG A 249 2.76 -1.27 25.25
N GLN A 250 3.55 -1.32 24.19
CA GLN A 250 4.97 -1.60 24.27
C GLN A 250 5.76 -0.84 23.20
N ARG A 251 7.04 -0.68 23.45
CA ARG A 251 7.97 -0.06 22.52
C ARG A 251 8.46 -1.08 21.49
N ILE A 252 8.62 -0.61 20.25
CA ILE A 252 9.27 -1.33 19.15
C ILE A 252 10.52 -0.53 18.80
N ASN A 253 11.67 -1.20 18.70
CA ASN A 253 12.96 -0.54 18.46
C ASN A 253 13.16 -0.22 16.97
N GLY A 254 12.54 -0.99 16.08
CA GLY A 254 12.59 -0.76 14.63
C GLY A 254 11.42 -1.42 13.91
N LEU A 255 10.96 -0.80 12.83
CA LEU A 255 9.97 -1.33 11.91
C LEU A 255 10.53 -1.25 10.49
N VAL A 256 10.28 -2.27 9.68
CA VAL A 256 10.72 -2.34 8.27
C VAL A 256 9.55 -2.75 7.39
N HIS A 257 9.17 -1.90 6.45
CA HIS A 257 8.23 -2.26 5.39
C HIS A 257 9.02 -2.93 4.25
N ILE A 258 8.67 -4.17 3.93
CA ILE A 258 9.35 -4.94 2.87
C ILE A 258 8.69 -4.65 1.52
N THR A 259 9.32 -3.77 0.78
CA THR A 259 8.90 -3.28 -0.55
C THR A 259 9.93 -3.66 -1.62
N GLY A 260 10.05 -2.87 -2.70
CA GLY A 260 11.11 -3.03 -3.70
C GLY A 260 12.49 -2.96 -3.05
N GLY A 261 13.37 -3.88 -3.43
CA GLY A 261 14.63 -4.11 -2.73
C GLY A 261 14.58 -5.28 -1.74
N GLY A 262 13.37 -5.77 -1.40
CA GLY A 262 13.17 -6.95 -0.57
C GLY A 262 13.81 -6.85 0.82
N PHE A 263 14.33 -7.94 1.32
CA PHE A 263 15.02 -7.98 2.62
C PHE A 263 16.37 -7.25 2.55
N ILE A 264 17.08 -7.44 1.44
CA ILE A 264 18.48 -7.01 1.28
C ILE A 264 18.62 -5.50 1.35
N ASP A 265 17.72 -4.76 0.69
CA ASP A 265 17.85 -3.30 0.60
C ASP A 265 16.98 -2.56 1.64
N ASN A 266 15.94 -3.21 2.23
CA ASN A 266 15.07 -2.52 3.20
C ASN A 266 15.50 -2.67 4.65
N ILE A 267 15.97 -3.86 5.07
CA ILE A 267 16.40 -4.07 6.46
C ILE A 267 17.54 -3.13 6.88
N PRO A 268 18.60 -2.92 6.06
CA PRO A 268 19.70 -2.05 6.45
C PRO A 268 19.32 -0.59 6.67
N ARG A 269 18.18 -0.12 6.14
CA ARG A 269 17.76 1.29 6.28
C ARG A 269 17.51 1.72 7.72
N ILE A 270 17.16 0.76 8.60
CA ILE A 270 16.84 1.05 10.01
C ILE A 270 17.94 0.62 10.95
N LEU A 271 18.91 -0.20 10.51
CA LEU A 271 19.95 -0.73 11.39
C LEU A 271 20.98 0.34 11.73
N PRO A 272 21.32 0.51 13.02
CA PRO A 272 22.41 1.37 13.42
C PRO A 272 23.77 0.77 13.01
N ALA A 273 24.78 1.63 12.92
CA ALA A 273 26.14 1.18 12.61
C ALA A 273 26.61 0.11 13.61
N GLY A 274 27.19 -0.99 13.10
CA GLY A 274 27.68 -2.10 13.93
C GLY A 274 26.65 -3.15 14.31
N CYS A 275 25.44 -3.08 13.75
CA CYS A 275 24.42 -4.12 13.85
C CYS A 275 24.16 -4.75 12.49
N ASP A 276 24.11 -6.07 12.44
CA ASP A 276 23.69 -6.87 11.29
C ASP A 276 22.39 -7.60 11.60
N ALA A 277 21.59 -7.88 10.58
CA ALA A 277 20.39 -8.68 10.71
C ALA A 277 20.66 -10.11 10.23
N HIS A 278 20.38 -11.10 11.09
CA HIS A 278 20.44 -12.51 10.73
C HIS A 278 19.02 -13.04 10.50
N ILE A 279 18.72 -13.42 9.28
CA ILE A 279 17.42 -13.95 8.88
C ILE A 279 17.53 -15.46 8.61
N GLN A 280 16.84 -16.26 9.43
CA GLN A 280 16.82 -17.71 9.26
C GLN A 280 15.81 -18.09 8.18
N ILE A 281 16.29 -18.45 6.99
CA ILE A 281 15.45 -18.96 5.90
C ILE A 281 14.77 -20.23 6.35
N GLY A 282 13.47 -20.39 6.02
CA GLY A 282 12.66 -21.54 6.43
C GLY A 282 12.03 -21.43 7.82
N SER A 283 12.25 -20.32 8.56
CA SER A 283 11.59 -20.09 9.86
C SER A 283 10.13 -19.59 9.74
N TRP A 284 9.64 -19.35 8.53
CA TRP A 284 8.24 -18.97 8.27
C TRP A 284 7.71 -19.69 7.02
N PRO A 285 6.38 -19.87 6.89
CA PRO A 285 5.77 -20.43 5.69
C PRO A 285 5.83 -19.40 4.55
N VAL A 286 6.49 -19.74 3.45
CA VAL A 286 6.53 -18.92 2.23
C VAL A 286 5.31 -19.24 1.38
N PRO A 287 4.49 -18.25 0.97
CA PRO A 287 3.34 -18.47 0.09
C PRO A 287 3.73 -19.14 -1.24
N PRO A 288 2.89 -20.05 -1.76
CA PRO A 288 3.22 -20.85 -2.96
C PRO A 288 3.60 -20.03 -4.19
N VAL A 289 3.07 -18.83 -4.32
CA VAL A 289 3.36 -17.93 -5.46
C VAL A 289 4.85 -17.61 -5.60
N PHE A 290 5.59 -17.50 -4.49
CA PHE A 290 7.03 -17.23 -4.53
C PHE A 290 7.82 -18.44 -5.02
N SER A 291 7.46 -19.65 -4.56
CA SER A 291 8.06 -20.89 -5.06
C SER A 291 7.75 -21.10 -6.55
N TYR A 292 6.52 -20.78 -6.96
CA TYR A 292 6.13 -20.79 -8.36
C TYR A 292 6.98 -19.85 -9.22
N LEU A 293 7.10 -18.60 -8.80
CA LEU A 293 7.92 -17.59 -9.50
C LEU A 293 9.38 -18.02 -9.59
N GLN A 294 9.95 -18.52 -8.50
CA GLN A 294 11.34 -18.95 -8.45
C GLN A 294 11.60 -20.11 -9.41
N GLU A 295 10.74 -21.13 -9.37
CA GLU A 295 10.87 -22.33 -10.20
C GLU A 295 10.63 -22.03 -11.69
N LYS A 296 9.49 -21.40 -12.02
CA LYS A 296 9.07 -21.16 -13.40
C LYS A 296 9.86 -20.04 -14.09
N GLY A 297 10.29 -19.04 -13.33
CA GLY A 297 11.14 -17.96 -13.83
C GLY A 297 12.63 -18.26 -13.74
N ASN A 298 13.02 -19.43 -13.19
CA ASN A 298 14.42 -19.81 -12.94
C ASN A 298 15.20 -18.66 -12.25
N ILE A 299 14.59 -18.06 -11.20
CA ILE A 299 15.10 -16.89 -10.51
C ILE A 299 16.03 -17.35 -9.37
N ALA A 300 17.22 -16.75 -9.28
CA ALA A 300 18.15 -17.06 -8.19
C ALA A 300 17.55 -16.68 -6.83
N ALA A 301 17.85 -17.46 -5.77
CA ALA A 301 17.30 -17.22 -4.43
C ALA A 301 17.62 -15.81 -3.93
N THR A 302 18.83 -15.31 -4.16
CA THR A 302 19.24 -13.94 -3.80
C THR A 302 18.40 -12.87 -4.49
N GLU A 303 18.07 -13.08 -5.77
CA GLU A 303 17.20 -12.18 -6.52
C GLU A 303 15.75 -12.21 -6.00
N MET A 304 15.26 -13.39 -5.61
CA MET A 304 13.94 -13.53 -4.96
C MET A 304 13.86 -12.68 -3.69
N PHE A 305 14.85 -12.74 -2.80
CA PHE A 305 14.91 -11.95 -1.57
C PHE A 305 15.21 -10.46 -1.79
N ARG A 306 15.70 -10.08 -2.95
CA ARG A 306 15.88 -8.68 -3.32
C ARG A 306 14.67 -8.08 -4.04
N THR A 307 13.91 -8.88 -4.74
CA THR A 307 12.76 -8.41 -5.54
C THR A 307 11.45 -8.48 -4.76
N PHE A 308 11.28 -9.53 -3.94
CA PHE A 308 10.00 -9.88 -3.32
C PHE A 308 10.06 -9.89 -1.79
N ASN A 309 8.89 -9.82 -1.18
CA ASN A 309 8.72 -9.90 0.27
C ASN A 309 8.80 -11.33 0.85
N MET A 310 8.84 -12.34 0.02
CA MET A 310 8.95 -13.77 0.38
C MET A 310 7.99 -14.23 1.49
N GLY A 311 6.82 -13.59 1.60
CA GLY A 311 5.80 -13.92 2.59
C GLY A 311 5.82 -13.04 3.86
N ILE A 312 6.81 -12.12 3.98
CA ILE A 312 6.92 -11.17 5.10
C ILE A 312 6.83 -9.75 4.54
N GLY A 313 5.72 -9.05 4.81
CA GLY A 313 5.53 -7.69 4.29
C GLY A 313 5.96 -6.59 5.28
N MET A 314 6.08 -6.93 6.57
CA MET A 314 6.53 -6.00 7.61
C MET A 314 7.39 -6.74 8.63
N MET A 315 8.40 -6.08 9.18
CA MET A 315 9.21 -6.62 10.28
C MET A 315 9.17 -5.68 11.47
N ALA A 316 9.13 -6.25 12.67
CA ALA A 316 9.26 -5.53 13.93
C ALA A 316 10.52 -6.02 14.66
N ILE A 317 11.35 -5.09 15.12
CA ILE A 317 12.60 -5.36 15.84
C ILE A 317 12.37 -4.95 17.30
N VAL A 318 12.51 -5.92 18.21
CA VAL A 318 12.21 -5.73 19.64
C VAL A 318 13.26 -6.43 20.51
N PRO A 319 13.42 -6.00 21.79
CA PRO A 319 14.18 -6.78 22.75
C PRO A 319 13.61 -8.19 22.92
N GLU A 320 14.44 -9.19 23.21
CA GLU A 320 14.02 -10.58 23.40
C GLU A 320 12.91 -10.72 24.46
N SER A 321 12.98 -9.96 25.54
CA SER A 321 11.98 -9.95 26.61
C SER A 321 10.60 -9.46 26.18
N SER A 322 10.49 -8.77 25.05
CA SER A 322 9.22 -8.21 24.53
C SER A 322 8.57 -9.10 23.47
N VAL A 323 9.20 -10.20 23.08
CA VAL A 323 8.75 -11.04 21.95
C VAL A 323 7.40 -11.69 22.25
N GLU A 324 7.25 -12.33 23.40
CA GLU A 324 6.01 -13.05 23.75
C GLU A 324 4.80 -12.10 23.80
N ASP A 325 4.97 -10.94 24.40
CA ASP A 325 3.93 -9.92 24.48
C ASP A 325 3.57 -9.38 23.09
N LEU A 326 4.57 -9.15 22.23
CA LEU A 326 4.34 -8.73 20.85
C LEU A 326 3.52 -9.76 20.09
N LEU A 327 3.93 -11.02 20.11
CA LEU A 327 3.24 -12.11 19.42
C LEU A 327 1.82 -12.29 19.94
N HIS A 328 1.62 -12.20 21.27
CA HIS A 328 0.28 -12.28 21.87
C HIS A 328 -0.63 -11.14 21.38
N GLN A 329 -0.12 -9.90 21.37
CA GLN A 329 -0.88 -8.74 20.90
C GLN A 329 -1.21 -8.83 19.41
N LEU A 330 -0.25 -9.19 18.56
CA LEU A 330 -0.47 -9.35 17.13
C LEU A 330 -1.51 -10.45 16.80
N LYS A 331 -1.51 -11.56 17.56
CA LYS A 331 -2.52 -12.64 17.43
C LYS A 331 -3.92 -12.21 17.87
N ALA A 332 -4.02 -11.42 18.95
CA ALA A 332 -5.29 -10.99 19.52
C ALA A 332 -6.09 -10.05 18.57
N HIS A 333 -5.42 -9.37 17.67
CA HIS A 333 -6.06 -8.47 16.70
C HIS A 333 -6.55 -9.15 15.41
N GLY A 334 -6.41 -10.49 15.29
CA GLY A 334 -7.03 -11.28 14.21
C GLY A 334 -6.42 -11.11 12.81
N ASP A 335 -5.55 -10.13 12.61
CA ASP A 335 -4.94 -9.82 11.32
C ASP A 335 -3.73 -10.70 10.96
N LEU A 336 -3.28 -11.50 11.91
CA LEU A 336 -2.16 -12.42 11.74
C LEU A 336 -2.64 -13.88 11.77
N LYS A 337 -3.37 -14.28 10.76
CA LYS A 337 -3.49 -15.71 10.40
C LYS A 337 -2.20 -16.18 9.73
N GLY A 338 -1.12 -16.09 10.44
CA GLY A 338 0.19 -16.49 9.96
C GLY A 338 1.19 -16.31 11.09
N THR A 339 1.75 -17.38 11.51
CA THR A 339 2.77 -17.52 12.53
C THR A 339 3.86 -16.46 12.40
N GLY A 340 3.93 -15.56 13.35
CA GLY A 340 5.17 -14.84 13.60
C GLY A 340 6.17 -15.85 14.16
N HIS A 341 7.26 -16.09 13.48
CA HIS A 341 8.35 -16.91 13.99
C HIS A 341 9.47 -16.03 14.47
N THR A 342 9.96 -16.32 15.67
CA THR A 342 11.21 -15.76 16.17
C THR A 342 12.35 -16.48 15.51
N SER A 343 13.27 -15.76 14.88
CA SER A 343 14.55 -16.36 14.49
C SER A 343 15.49 -16.37 15.69
N SER A 344 15.96 -17.57 16.07
CA SER A 344 17.17 -17.71 16.88
C SER A 344 18.39 -17.49 15.98
N PRO A 345 19.50 -16.98 16.49
CA PRO A 345 20.70 -16.81 15.69
C PRO A 345 21.21 -18.20 15.25
N SER A 346 21.21 -18.47 13.96
CA SER A 346 21.96 -19.54 13.34
C SER A 346 22.83 -18.94 12.24
N ASP A 347 24.01 -19.50 12.03
CA ASP A 347 25.16 -18.94 11.31
C ASP A 347 25.01 -18.84 9.77
N GLU A 348 23.82 -18.75 9.21
CA GLU A 348 23.63 -18.57 7.77
C GLU A 348 23.25 -17.14 7.44
N THR A 349 24.20 -16.39 6.94
CA THR A 349 24.03 -15.06 6.33
C THR A 349 23.49 -15.21 4.92
N ILE A 350 22.53 -14.34 4.54
CA ILE A 350 22.23 -14.11 3.12
C ILE A 350 23.43 -13.35 2.55
N PRO A 351 24.11 -13.88 1.51
CA PRO A 351 25.30 -13.26 0.95
C PRO A 351 25.03 -11.93 0.27
#